data_648d09d3303ea644319156b0db5c3616
#
_entry.id   648d09d3303ea644319156b0db5c3616
#
_cell.length_a   1.000
_cell.length_b   1.000
_cell.length_c   1.000
_cell.angle_alpha   90.00
_cell.angle_beta   90.00
_cell.angle_gamma   90.00
#
_symmetry.space_group_name_H-M   'P 1'
#
loop_
_entity.id
_entity.type
_entity.pdbx_description
1 polymer ?
#
loop_
_entity_poly.entity_id
_entity_poly.type
_entity_poly.pdbx_seq_one_letter_code
_entity_poly.pdbx_strand_id
1 'polypeptide(L)'
;MISGNNTTGISPRQLFLTHLAQTSDFPLALEVERAEGVYLHGPNGERWMDLISGIGVSNVGHRHPRVVEAIKQQLDSYLHLMVYGEYVQSPQVQLAEALAETLAAFETPDGLKLDNVYFTNSGTEAIEGAMKLAKRFTGRTELISCFNAYHGASQGALSLAGAEFFRQNFRPLLPDIRHIRHGKMEELEKITRRTAAVVIEVIQGEAGVRVPTAKYLH
;
A
#
# COMPACT_ATOMS: atom_id res chain seq x y z
N MET A 1 9.66 2.06 -26.99
CA MET A 1 10.40 0.79 -27.05
C MET A 1 11.88 1.13 -26.88
N ILE A 2 12.45 0.83 -25.72
CA ILE A 2 13.91 0.81 -25.60
C ILE A 2 14.31 -0.56 -26.15
N SER A 3 14.41 -0.66 -27.49
CA SER A 3 15.11 -1.77 -28.13
C SER A 3 16.59 -1.50 -27.96
N GLY A 4 17.10 -1.69 -26.75
CA GLY A 4 18.52 -1.80 -26.54
C GLY A 4 18.96 -3.06 -27.27
N ASN A 5 19.64 -2.90 -28.40
CA ASN A 5 20.46 -3.97 -28.97
C ASN A 5 21.33 -4.49 -27.82
N ASN A 6 21.02 -5.67 -27.33
CA ASN A 6 21.81 -6.31 -26.28
C ASN A 6 23.17 -6.70 -26.90
N THR A 7 24.08 -5.73 -26.97
CA THR A 7 25.42 -5.90 -27.56
C THR A 7 26.33 -6.78 -26.70
N THR A 8 25.88 -7.15 -25.50
CA THR A 8 26.67 -7.93 -24.55
C THR A 8 26.40 -9.43 -24.58
N GLY A 9 25.38 -9.89 -25.30
CA GLY A 9 24.98 -11.31 -25.32
C GLY A 9 24.38 -11.83 -24.00
N ILE A 10 24.16 -10.95 -23.00
CA ILE A 10 23.62 -11.30 -21.68
C ILE A 10 22.09 -11.25 -21.75
N SER A 11 21.38 -12.30 -21.31
CA SER A 11 19.92 -12.32 -21.33
C SER A 11 19.28 -11.38 -20.31
N PRO A 12 18.02 -10.90 -20.53
CA PRO A 12 17.28 -10.12 -19.55
C PRO A 12 17.23 -10.80 -18.17
N ARG A 13 17.06 -12.10 -18.13
CA ARG A 13 17.10 -12.90 -16.88
C ARG A 13 18.44 -12.80 -16.16
N GLN A 14 19.55 -12.87 -16.88
CA GLN A 14 20.89 -12.70 -16.28
C GLN A 14 21.06 -11.29 -15.73
N LEU A 15 20.61 -10.26 -16.46
CA LEU A 15 20.63 -8.88 -15.97
C LEU A 15 19.77 -8.70 -14.72
N PHE A 16 18.57 -9.28 -14.68
CA PHE A 16 17.71 -9.31 -13.51
C PHE A 16 18.41 -9.91 -12.28
N LEU A 17 19.01 -11.09 -12.43
CA LEU A 17 19.69 -11.75 -11.33
C LEU A 17 20.97 -11.05 -10.88
N THR A 18 21.63 -10.31 -11.77
CA THR A 18 22.89 -9.62 -11.48
C THR A 18 22.71 -8.24 -10.88
N HIS A 19 21.72 -7.49 -11.35
CA HIS A 19 21.61 -6.06 -11.06
C HIS A 19 20.37 -5.67 -10.25
N LEU A 20 19.35 -6.52 -10.18
CA LEU A 20 18.17 -6.24 -9.38
C LEU A 20 18.26 -6.95 -8.03
N ALA A 21 18.17 -6.19 -6.94
CA ALA A 21 18.12 -6.76 -5.60
C ALA A 21 16.77 -7.48 -5.40
N GLN A 22 16.83 -8.81 -5.28
CA GLN A 22 15.64 -9.59 -4.98
C GLN A 22 15.34 -9.55 -3.48
N THR A 23 14.06 -9.48 -3.14
CA THR A 23 13.56 -9.57 -1.76
C THR A 23 13.08 -10.98 -1.40
N SER A 24 13.21 -11.94 -2.33
CA SER A 24 12.86 -13.35 -2.17
C SER A 24 14.02 -14.22 -2.64
N ASP A 25 14.32 -15.29 -1.89
CA ASP A 25 15.36 -16.27 -2.26
C ASP A 25 14.98 -17.07 -3.52
N PHE A 26 13.67 -17.11 -3.84
CA PHE A 26 13.11 -17.87 -4.97
C PHE A 26 12.19 -17.00 -5.81
N PRO A 27 12.69 -15.99 -6.55
CA PRO A 27 11.86 -15.16 -7.41
C PRO A 27 11.27 -16.02 -8.55
N LEU A 28 10.02 -15.75 -8.92
CA LEU A 28 9.39 -16.42 -10.07
C LEU A 28 10.15 -16.21 -11.37
N ALA A 29 10.83 -15.09 -11.49
CA ALA A 29 11.67 -14.71 -12.64
C ALA A 29 10.98 -14.94 -14.01
N LEU A 30 9.68 -14.68 -14.10
CA LEU A 30 8.96 -14.70 -15.36
C LEU A 30 9.44 -13.55 -16.25
N GLU A 31 9.77 -13.84 -17.49
CA GLU A 31 10.09 -12.81 -18.47
C GLU A 31 8.78 -12.33 -19.09
N VAL A 32 8.34 -11.13 -18.70
CA VAL A 32 7.08 -10.55 -19.18
C VAL A 32 7.38 -9.46 -20.20
N GLU A 33 6.91 -9.63 -21.43
CA GLU A 33 7.03 -8.64 -22.49
C GLU A 33 5.80 -7.74 -22.58
N ARG A 34 4.61 -8.31 -22.36
CA ARG A 34 3.33 -7.62 -22.48
C ARG A 34 2.34 -8.15 -21.44
N ALA A 35 1.45 -7.27 -20.99
CA ALA A 35 0.32 -7.63 -20.14
C ALA A 35 -0.97 -7.03 -20.72
N GLU A 36 -2.08 -7.78 -20.69
CA GLU A 36 -3.38 -7.32 -21.21
C GLU A 36 -4.54 -8.07 -20.54
N GLY A 37 -5.55 -7.34 -20.08
CA GLY A 37 -6.66 -7.93 -19.34
C GLY A 37 -6.15 -8.65 -18.09
N VAL A 38 -6.34 -9.96 -18.05
CA VAL A 38 -5.86 -10.83 -16.93
C VAL A 38 -4.63 -11.66 -17.30
N TYR A 39 -4.00 -11.40 -18.44
CA TYR A 39 -2.91 -12.22 -18.93
C TYR A 39 -1.59 -11.47 -19.02
N LEU A 40 -0.52 -12.18 -18.63
CA LEU A 40 0.86 -11.84 -18.90
C LEU A 40 1.36 -12.66 -20.10
N HIS A 41 2.19 -12.06 -20.93
CA HIS A 41 2.75 -12.68 -22.12
C HIS A 41 4.28 -12.61 -22.09
N GLY A 42 4.91 -13.74 -22.30
CA GLY A 42 6.36 -13.86 -22.43
C GLY A 42 6.86 -13.69 -23.86
N PRO A 43 8.19 -13.58 -24.05
CA PRO A 43 8.80 -13.30 -25.35
C PRO A 43 8.70 -14.47 -26.36
N ASN A 44 8.50 -15.69 -25.87
CA ASN A 44 8.43 -16.88 -26.74
C ASN A 44 7.00 -17.41 -26.90
N GLY A 45 5.99 -16.56 -26.68
CA GLY A 45 4.58 -16.91 -26.82
C GLY A 45 3.97 -17.54 -25.55
N GLU A 46 4.69 -17.56 -24.45
CA GLU A 46 4.14 -17.98 -23.15
C GLU A 46 2.99 -17.06 -22.75
N ARG A 47 2.01 -17.62 -22.07
CA ARG A 47 0.86 -16.88 -21.53
C ARG A 47 0.51 -17.41 -20.15
N TRP A 48 0.45 -16.52 -19.16
CA TRP A 48 0.05 -16.82 -17.80
C TRP A 48 -1.15 -15.98 -17.40
N MET A 49 -2.09 -16.57 -16.67
CA MET A 49 -3.15 -15.83 -16.02
C MET A 49 -2.59 -15.22 -14.74
N ASP A 50 -2.67 -13.90 -14.62
CA ASP A 50 -2.19 -13.16 -13.44
C ASP A 50 -3.25 -13.16 -12.35
N LEU A 51 -3.13 -14.11 -11.43
CA LEU A 51 -3.96 -14.18 -10.22
C LEU A 51 -3.38 -13.39 -9.04
N ILE A 52 -2.18 -12.86 -9.18
CA ILE A 52 -1.53 -12.01 -8.17
C ILE A 52 -1.99 -10.56 -8.34
N SER A 53 -2.20 -10.13 -9.59
CA SER A 53 -2.74 -8.81 -9.94
C SER A 53 -1.96 -7.65 -9.31
N GLY A 54 -0.62 -7.76 -9.24
CA GLY A 54 0.24 -6.77 -8.58
C GLY A 54 -0.06 -6.63 -7.08
N ILE A 55 -0.44 -7.72 -6.41
CA ILE A 55 -0.92 -7.77 -5.02
C ILE A 55 -2.18 -6.88 -4.85
N GLY A 56 -3.19 -7.17 -5.69
CA GLY A 56 -4.48 -6.48 -5.66
C GLY A 56 -4.48 -5.06 -6.24
N VAL A 57 -3.48 -4.69 -7.04
CA VAL A 57 -3.37 -3.36 -7.65
C VAL A 57 -4.08 -3.27 -9.01
N SER A 58 -3.94 -4.31 -9.85
CA SER A 58 -4.47 -4.30 -11.23
C SER A 58 -5.94 -4.70 -11.30
N ASN A 59 -6.80 -4.09 -10.45
CA ASN A 59 -8.19 -4.49 -10.25
C ASN A 59 -9.09 -4.38 -11.50
N VAL A 60 -8.73 -3.50 -12.44
CA VAL A 60 -9.45 -3.32 -13.70
C VAL A 60 -8.80 -4.07 -14.86
N GLY A 61 -7.80 -4.91 -14.56
CA GLY A 61 -6.98 -5.62 -15.53
C GLY A 61 -5.83 -4.76 -16.08
N HIS A 62 -4.88 -5.46 -16.70
CA HIS A 62 -3.73 -4.82 -17.33
C HIS A 62 -4.16 -3.99 -18.56
N ARG A 63 -3.63 -2.78 -18.67
CA ARG A 63 -3.83 -1.87 -19.79
C ARG A 63 -5.32 -1.60 -20.12
N HIS A 64 -6.13 -1.39 -19.08
CA HIS A 64 -7.53 -1.02 -19.32
C HIS A 64 -7.60 0.20 -20.27
N PRO A 65 -8.36 0.13 -21.39
CA PRO A 65 -8.29 1.13 -22.46
C PRO A 65 -8.55 2.57 -21.97
N ARG A 66 -9.56 2.77 -21.11
CA ARG A 66 -9.87 4.09 -20.56
C ARG A 66 -8.76 4.66 -19.69
N VAL A 67 -8.08 3.80 -18.91
CA VAL A 67 -6.95 4.22 -18.06
C VAL A 67 -5.76 4.63 -18.93
N VAL A 68 -5.43 3.80 -19.94
CA VAL A 68 -4.33 4.10 -20.86
C VAL A 68 -4.59 5.41 -21.62
N GLU A 69 -5.81 5.63 -22.08
CA GLU A 69 -6.18 6.85 -22.78
C GLU A 69 -6.09 8.09 -21.89
N ALA A 70 -6.61 8.03 -20.66
CA ALA A 70 -6.51 9.14 -19.73
C ALA A 70 -5.05 9.50 -19.38
N ILE A 71 -4.16 8.49 -19.24
CA ILE A 71 -2.73 8.71 -19.03
C ILE A 71 -2.12 9.43 -20.24
N LYS A 72 -2.42 9.00 -21.48
CA LYS A 72 -1.91 9.65 -22.69
C LYS A 72 -2.34 11.11 -22.77
N GLN A 73 -3.61 11.42 -22.51
CA GLN A 73 -4.12 12.77 -22.51
C GLN A 73 -3.43 13.64 -21.43
N GLN A 74 -3.17 13.06 -20.24
CA GLN A 74 -2.46 13.79 -19.19
C GLN A 74 -1.00 14.06 -19.54
N LEU A 75 -0.33 13.14 -20.27
CA LEU A 75 1.05 13.33 -20.76
C LEU A 75 1.18 14.56 -21.66
N ASP A 76 0.17 14.86 -22.46
CA ASP A 76 0.17 16.05 -23.35
C ASP A 76 0.00 17.36 -22.57
N SER A 77 -0.40 17.31 -21.31
CA SER A 77 -0.59 18.49 -20.45
C SER A 77 0.61 18.72 -19.53
N TYR A 78 0.90 17.80 -18.63
CA TYR A 78 2.04 17.81 -17.72
C TYR A 78 2.21 16.48 -17.01
N LEU A 79 3.44 16.21 -16.52
CA LEU A 79 3.76 15.03 -15.72
C LEU A 79 3.88 15.36 -14.24
N HIS A 80 4.82 16.22 -13.89
CA HIS A 80 5.13 16.55 -12.52
C HIS A 80 5.25 18.07 -12.35
N LEU A 81 4.57 18.58 -11.35
CA LEU A 81 4.62 19.98 -10.94
C LEU A 81 4.91 20.06 -9.43
N MET A 82 4.93 21.26 -8.87
CA MET A 82 5.04 21.44 -7.43
C MET A 82 3.84 20.78 -6.72
N VAL A 83 4.14 19.94 -5.75
CA VAL A 83 3.17 19.23 -4.90
C VAL A 83 2.99 19.96 -3.55
N TYR A 84 2.68 19.28 -2.49
CA TYR A 84 2.47 19.79 -1.13
C TYR A 84 1.30 20.78 -0.97
N GLY A 85 0.30 20.71 -1.88
CA GLY A 85 -0.86 21.61 -1.83
C GLY A 85 -0.60 23.05 -2.30
N GLU A 86 0.52 23.30 -2.97
CA GLU A 86 0.86 24.63 -3.47
C GLU A 86 0.15 24.97 -4.78
N TYR A 87 0.05 23.97 -5.70
CA TYR A 87 -0.60 24.16 -6.99
C TYR A 87 -1.90 23.40 -7.07
N VAL A 88 -2.91 24.03 -7.68
CA VAL A 88 -4.18 23.34 -7.98
C VAL A 88 -3.97 22.49 -9.22
N GLN A 89 -3.92 21.17 -9.02
CA GLN A 89 -3.70 20.19 -10.08
C GLN A 89 -4.96 19.34 -10.27
N SER A 90 -5.57 19.43 -11.45
CA SER A 90 -6.88 18.80 -11.72
C SER A 90 -6.95 17.30 -11.40
N PRO A 91 -5.98 16.44 -11.79
CA PRO A 91 -6.05 15.01 -11.45
C PRO A 91 -6.11 14.73 -9.94
N GLN A 92 -5.34 15.47 -9.14
CA GLN A 92 -5.34 15.31 -7.68
C GLN A 92 -6.66 15.76 -7.06
N VAL A 93 -7.17 16.93 -7.49
CA VAL A 93 -8.43 17.48 -6.98
C VAL A 93 -9.60 16.56 -7.31
N GLN A 94 -9.70 16.09 -8.55
CA GLN A 94 -10.76 15.17 -8.98
C GLN A 94 -10.70 13.83 -8.22
N LEU A 95 -9.50 13.30 -7.99
CA LEU A 95 -9.34 12.06 -7.22
C LEU A 95 -9.71 12.27 -5.75
N ALA A 96 -9.32 13.40 -5.15
CA ALA A 96 -9.66 13.71 -3.76
C ALA A 96 -11.19 13.85 -3.58
N GLU A 97 -11.86 14.55 -4.51
CA GLU A 97 -13.33 14.69 -4.54
C GLU A 97 -14.00 13.31 -4.65
N ALA A 98 -13.61 12.50 -5.64
CA ALA A 98 -14.18 11.18 -5.84
C ALA A 98 -14.00 10.25 -4.61
N LEU A 99 -12.83 10.31 -3.94
CA LEU A 99 -12.60 9.56 -2.71
C LEU A 99 -13.47 10.07 -1.55
N ALA A 100 -13.58 11.38 -1.38
CA ALA A 100 -14.45 11.97 -0.35
C ALA A 100 -15.93 11.60 -0.58
N GLU A 101 -16.40 11.59 -1.82
CA GLU A 101 -17.75 11.16 -2.17
C GLU A 101 -18.02 9.70 -1.78
N THR A 102 -17.05 8.78 -1.93
CA THR A 102 -17.22 7.38 -1.50
C THR A 102 -17.41 7.24 0.00
N LEU A 103 -16.95 8.21 0.78
CA LEU A 103 -17.04 8.24 2.24
C LEU A 103 -18.17 9.16 2.75
N ALA A 104 -18.90 9.85 1.87
CA ALA A 104 -19.92 10.83 2.24
C ALA A 104 -21.07 10.23 3.07
N ALA A 105 -21.31 8.92 2.95
CA ALA A 105 -22.32 8.21 3.75
C ALA A 105 -21.87 7.85 5.17
N PHE A 106 -20.57 8.02 5.48
CA PHE A 106 -20.00 7.69 6.77
C PHE A 106 -19.74 8.96 7.57
N GLU A 107 -20.31 9.03 8.74
CA GLU A 107 -20.04 10.06 9.72
C GLU A 107 -19.30 9.46 10.90
N THR A 108 -18.31 10.20 11.41
CA THR A 108 -17.67 9.84 12.67
C THR A 108 -18.64 10.05 13.84
N PRO A 109 -18.44 9.41 15.02
CA PRO A 109 -19.33 9.56 16.17
C PRO A 109 -19.51 11.00 16.65
N ASP A 110 -18.55 11.88 16.33
CA ASP A 110 -18.59 13.33 16.63
C ASP A 110 -19.12 14.17 15.44
N GLY A 111 -19.66 13.55 14.41
CA GLY A 111 -20.27 14.21 13.26
C GLY A 111 -19.29 14.82 12.26
N LEU A 112 -17.99 14.49 12.37
CA LEU A 112 -16.99 14.93 11.39
C LEU A 112 -17.07 14.11 10.12
N LYS A 113 -16.75 14.73 8.99
CA LYS A 113 -16.68 14.06 7.68
C LYS A 113 -15.24 13.71 7.33
N LEU A 114 -15.07 12.62 6.60
CA LEU A 114 -13.78 12.22 6.03
C LEU A 114 -13.67 12.79 4.60
N ASP A 115 -13.41 14.08 4.48
CA ASP A 115 -13.45 14.86 3.24
C ASP A 115 -12.09 15.42 2.80
N ASN A 116 -11.03 15.14 3.55
CA ASN A 116 -9.68 15.57 3.24
C ASN A 116 -8.78 14.39 2.90
N VAL A 117 -8.04 14.48 1.79
CA VAL A 117 -7.16 13.42 1.30
C VAL A 117 -5.70 13.89 1.30
N TYR A 118 -4.84 13.10 1.93
CA TYR A 118 -3.39 13.30 1.89
C TYR A 118 -2.77 12.22 1.00
N PHE A 119 -2.26 12.63 -0.16
CA PHE A 119 -1.63 11.73 -1.13
C PHE A 119 -0.17 11.45 -0.78
N THR A 120 0.22 10.20 -0.96
CA THR A 120 1.59 9.71 -0.79
C THR A 120 1.97 8.79 -1.95
N ASN A 121 3.26 8.41 -2.04
CA ASN A 121 3.72 7.54 -3.12
C ASN A 121 3.52 6.04 -2.81
N SER A 122 3.23 5.69 -1.57
CA SER A 122 3.09 4.29 -1.15
C SER A 122 2.24 4.16 0.11
N GLY A 123 1.72 2.94 0.35
CA GLY A 123 1.01 2.62 1.58
C GLY A 123 1.87 2.78 2.84
N THR A 124 3.17 2.47 2.76
CA THR A 124 4.07 2.67 3.90
C THR A 124 4.20 4.15 4.27
N GLU A 125 4.30 5.06 3.28
CA GLU A 125 4.30 6.50 3.53
C GLU A 125 2.96 7.00 4.09
N ALA A 126 1.84 6.45 3.64
CA ALA A 126 0.53 6.78 4.18
C ALA A 126 0.44 6.40 5.67
N ILE A 127 0.95 5.23 6.05
CA ILE A 127 1.04 4.80 7.45
C ILE A 127 1.95 5.74 8.26
N GLU A 128 3.13 6.12 7.74
CA GLU A 128 4.01 7.11 8.41
C GLU A 128 3.28 8.44 8.63
N GLY A 129 2.55 8.92 7.63
CA GLY A 129 1.72 10.12 7.73
C GLY A 129 0.64 10.00 8.80
N ALA A 130 -0.10 8.89 8.79
CA ALA A 130 -1.16 8.61 9.77
C ALA A 130 -0.64 8.55 11.21
N MET A 131 0.51 7.87 11.43
CA MET A 131 1.17 7.81 12.75
C MET A 131 1.54 9.19 13.27
N LYS A 132 2.13 10.03 12.40
CA LYS A 132 2.51 11.41 12.75
C LYS A 132 1.29 12.26 13.04
N LEU A 133 0.25 12.15 12.23
CA LEU A 133 -1.02 12.87 12.41
C LEU A 133 -1.68 12.50 13.73
N ALA A 134 -1.78 11.21 14.04
CA ALA A 134 -2.37 10.72 15.28
C ALA A 134 -1.64 11.26 16.51
N LYS A 135 -0.31 11.20 16.51
CA LYS A 135 0.52 11.74 17.60
C LYS A 135 0.36 13.25 17.75
N ARG A 136 0.39 13.98 16.65
CA ARG A 136 0.24 15.46 16.66
C ARG A 136 -1.14 15.89 17.17
N PHE A 137 -2.19 15.23 16.69
CA PHE A 137 -3.58 15.57 17.03
C PHE A 137 -3.90 15.27 18.49
N THR A 138 -3.45 14.11 19.00
CA THR A 138 -3.77 13.65 20.35
C THR A 138 -2.79 14.11 21.43
N GLY A 139 -1.57 14.49 21.05
CA GLY A 139 -0.46 14.73 21.99
C GLY A 139 0.05 13.45 22.67
N ARG A 140 -0.36 12.27 22.21
CA ARG A 140 -0.03 10.96 22.80
C ARG A 140 1.00 10.25 21.93
N THR A 141 1.73 9.28 22.52
CA THR A 141 2.82 8.57 21.82
C THR A 141 2.50 7.13 21.49
N GLU A 142 1.66 6.47 22.32
CA GLU A 142 1.37 5.05 22.16
C GLU A 142 0.53 4.78 20.91
N LEU A 143 0.98 3.83 20.10
CA LEU A 143 0.23 3.30 18.97
C LEU A 143 -0.02 1.80 19.18
N ILE A 144 -1.21 1.36 18.82
CA ILE A 144 -1.59 -0.06 18.88
C ILE A 144 -1.77 -0.58 17.47
N SER A 145 -1.23 -1.76 17.21
CA SER A 145 -1.46 -2.54 15.98
C SER A 145 -1.84 -3.98 16.34
N CYS A 146 -2.02 -4.82 15.33
CA CYS A 146 -2.39 -6.21 15.57
C CYS A 146 -1.22 -7.16 15.32
N PHE A 147 -1.14 -8.26 16.08
CA PHE A 147 -0.27 -9.38 15.72
C PHE A 147 -0.59 -9.85 14.29
N ASN A 148 0.44 -10.23 13.56
CA ASN A 148 0.41 -10.63 12.15
C ASN A 148 -0.07 -9.54 11.18
N ALA A 149 -0.20 -8.29 11.60
CA ALA A 149 -0.50 -7.19 10.71
C ALA A 149 0.69 -6.84 9.81
N TYR A 150 0.40 -6.36 8.61
CA TYR A 150 1.38 -5.78 7.70
C TYR A 150 0.94 -4.37 7.29
N HIS A 151 1.81 -3.39 7.55
CA HIS A 151 1.51 -1.98 7.30
C HIS A 151 2.55 -1.29 6.42
N GLY A 152 3.58 -2.00 6.00
CA GLY A 152 4.66 -1.48 5.18
C GLY A 152 6.05 -1.78 5.73
N ALA A 153 7.08 -1.38 4.99
CA ALA A 153 8.47 -1.73 5.25
C ALA A 153 9.37 -0.54 5.66
N SER A 154 8.85 0.70 5.71
CA SER A 154 9.56 1.83 6.31
C SER A 154 9.70 1.64 7.83
N GLN A 155 10.64 2.32 8.47
CA GLN A 155 10.96 2.08 9.88
C GLN A 155 9.75 2.22 10.81
N GLY A 156 8.89 3.22 10.61
CA GLY A 156 7.68 3.39 11.40
C GLY A 156 6.61 2.37 11.08
N ALA A 157 6.30 2.14 9.82
CA ALA A 157 5.32 1.14 9.41
C ALA A 157 5.76 -0.29 9.80
N LEU A 158 7.06 -0.61 9.68
CA LEU A 158 7.65 -1.86 10.16
C LEU A 158 7.49 -2.03 11.67
N SER A 159 7.56 -0.93 12.42
CA SER A 159 7.35 -0.98 13.87
C SER A 159 5.93 -1.42 14.24
N LEU A 160 4.93 -1.10 13.39
CA LEU A 160 3.55 -1.57 13.52
C LEU A 160 3.33 -2.99 13.02
N ALA A 161 4.21 -3.53 12.18
CA ALA A 161 4.07 -4.90 11.68
C ALA A 161 4.03 -5.89 12.84
N GLY A 162 3.13 -6.88 12.76
CA GLY A 162 2.84 -7.77 13.88
C GLY A 162 3.61 -9.08 13.88
N ALA A 163 4.35 -9.40 12.80
CA ALA A 163 5.11 -10.64 12.67
C ALA A 163 6.60 -10.41 12.90
N GLU A 164 7.21 -11.18 13.79
CA GLU A 164 8.66 -11.08 14.08
C GLU A 164 9.53 -11.38 12.86
N PHE A 165 9.08 -12.22 11.96
CA PHE A 165 9.76 -12.50 10.70
C PHE A 165 10.15 -11.22 9.94
N PHE A 166 9.28 -10.22 9.91
CA PHE A 166 9.58 -8.95 9.25
C PHE A 166 10.43 -7.99 10.08
N ARG A 167 10.46 -8.13 11.40
CA ARG A 167 10.96 -7.12 12.34
C ARG A 167 12.31 -7.42 12.98
N GLN A 168 12.59 -8.69 13.22
CA GLN A 168 13.67 -9.12 14.10
C GLN A 168 15.06 -8.56 13.72
N ASN A 169 15.33 -8.43 12.43
CA ASN A 169 16.64 -8.01 11.92
C ASN A 169 16.81 -6.48 11.82
N PHE A 170 15.76 -5.69 12.16
CA PHE A 170 15.75 -4.24 11.96
C PHE A 170 15.60 -3.46 13.28
N ARG A 171 15.87 -4.09 14.40
CA ARG A 171 15.83 -3.45 15.71
C ARG A 171 17.03 -2.49 15.91
N PRO A 172 16.90 -1.36 16.66
CA PRO A 172 15.70 -0.99 17.42
C PRO A 172 14.59 -0.41 16.54
N LEU A 173 13.35 -0.77 16.85
CA LEU A 173 12.15 -0.21 16.23
C LEU A 173 11.63 0.98 17.07
N LEU A 174 10.59 1.67 16.58
CA LEU A 174 10.00 2.79 17.32
C LEU A 174 9.46 2.34 18.68
N PRO A 175 9.68 3.15 19.74
CA PRO A 175 9.10 2.90 21.05
C PRO A 175 7.58 3.13 21.05
N ASP A 176 6.92 2.73 22.13
CA ASP A 176 5.49 2.91 22.40
C ASP A 176 4.58 2.26 21.33
N ILE A 177 5.02 1.17 20.73
CA ILE A 177 4.20 0.32 19.87
C ILE A 177 3.78 -0.92 20.64
N ARG A 178 2.47 -1.16 20.68
CA ARG A 178 1.89 -2.36 21.32
C ARG A 178 1.09 -3.15 20.29
N HIS A 179 1.07 -4.47 20.46
CA HIS A 179 0.31 -5.37 19.60
C HIS A 179 -0.80 -6.07 20.38
N ILE A 180 -1.96 -6.16 19.75
CA ILE A 180 -3.14 -6.88 20.24
C ILE A 180 -3.52 -8.00 19.27
N ARG A 181 -4.28 -8.98 19.74
CA ARG A 181 -4.77 -10.05 18.87
C ARG A 181 -5.98 -9.57 18.08
N HIS A 182 -5.86 -9.61 16.75
CA HIS A 182 -6.94 -9.24 15.83
C HIS A 182 -8.20 -10.09 16.06
N GLY A 183 -9.36 -9.46 16.09
CA GLY A 183 -10.65 -10.12 16.26
C GLY A 183 -10.97 -10.57 17.70
N LYS A 184 -10.15 -10.21 18.70
CA LYS A 184 -10.33 -10.59 20.10
C LYS A 184 -10.84 -9.43 20.94
N MET A 185 -12.10 -9.50 21.38
CA MET A 185 -12.77 -8.44 22.14
C MET A 185 -12.04 -8.10 23.44
N GLU A 186 -11.53 -9.10 24.15
CA GLU A 186 -10.79 -8.94 25.41
C GLU A 186 -9.49 -8.14 25.24
N GLU A 187 -8.94 -8.11 24.05
CA GLU A 187 -7.72 -7.35 23.75
C GLU A 187 -7.98 -5.83 23.62
N LEU A 188 -9.22 -5.44 23.37
CA LEU A 188 -9.59 -4.02 23.24
C LEU A 188 -9.44 -3.25 24.56
N GLU A 189 -9.45 -3.94 25.71
CA GLU A 189 -9.17 -3.36 27.04
C GLU A 189 -7.74 -2.76 27.13
N LYS A 190 -6.84 -3.18 26.23
CA LYS A 190 -5.49 -2.62 26.14
C LYS A 190 -5.44 -1.22 25.53
N ILE A 191 -6.52 -0.79 24.86
CA ILE A 191 -6.68 0.57 24.35
C ILE A 191 -7.00 1.49 25.53
N THR A 192 -6.15 2.46 25.80
CA THR A 192 -6.27 3.33 26.96
C THR A 192 -6.18 4.81 26.58
N ARG A 193 -6.31 5.69 27.56
CA ARG A 193 -6.11 7.13 27.35
C ARG A 193 -4.70 7.52 26.92
N ARG A 194 -3.73 6.60 27.00
CA ARG A 194 -2.36 6.80 26.47
C ARG A 194 -2.26 6.54 24.97
N THR A 195 -3.21 5.79 24.43
CA THR A 195 -3.22 5.39 23.02
C THR A 195 -3.57 6.58 22.13
N ALA A 196 -2.69 6.91 21.19
CA ALA A 196 -2.91 7.94 20.18
C ALA A 196 -3.80 7.42 19.06
N ALA A 197 -3.56 6.20 18.59
CA ALA A 197 -4.37 5.54 17.57
C ALA A 197 -4.22 4.02 17.61
N VAL A 198 -5.20 3.36 17.03
CA VAL A 198 -5.13 1.93 16.67
C VAL A 198 -5.03 1.85 15.14
N VAL A 199 -3.99 1.20 14.63
CA VAL A 199 -3.79 0.95 13.20
C VAL A 199 -4.17 -0.50 12.93
N ILE A 200 -5.21 -0.70 12.16
CA ILE A 200 -5.83 -2.01 11.97
C ILE A 200 -6.11 -2.28 10.48
N GLU A 201 -5.90 -3.53 10.07
CA GLU A 201 -6.48 -4.05 8.83
C GLU A 201 -7.90 -4.53 9.12
N VAL A 202 -8.89 -4.07 8.37
CA VAL A 202 -10.28 -4.58 8.50
C VAL A 202 -10.30 -6.08 8.21
N ILE A 203 -9.56 -6.52 7.22
CA ILE A 203 -9.27 -7.92 6.89
C ILE A 203 -7.76 -8.06 6.82
N GLN A 204 -7.15 -8.88 7.68
CA GLN A 204 -5.72 -9.12 7.60
C GLN A 204 -5.39 -9.95 6.37
N GLY A 205 -4.67 -9.37 5.40
CA GLY A 205 -4.28 -10.04 4.15
C GLY A 205 -3.10 -11.00 4.35
N GLU A 206 -1.95 -10.49 4.75
CA GLU A 206 -0.71 -11.24 4.95
C GLU A 206 -0.82 -12.35 6.01
N ALA A 207 -1.73 -12.22 6.95
CA ALA A 207 -1.99 -13.23 7.96
C ALA A 207 -2.81 -14.43 7.46
N GLY A 208 -3.14 -14.50 6.17
CA GLY A 208 -3.96 -15.55 5.55
C GLY A 208 -5.46 -15.22 5.53
N VAL A 209 -5.80 -14.00 5.14
CA VAL A 209 -7.18 -13.49 4.94
C VAL A 209 -8.06 -13.70 6.19
N ARG A 210 -7.67 -13.10 7.30
CA ARG A 210 -8.41 -13.21 8.57
C ARG A 210 -9.47 -12.12 8.66
N VAL A 211 -10.72 -12.54 8.72
CA VAL A 211 -11.90 -11.66 8.83
C VAL A 211 -12.40 -11.66 10.27
N PRO A 212 -12.43 -10.52 10.97
CA PRO A 212 -12.96 -10.43 12.32
C PRO A 212 -14.49 -10.37 12.29
N THR A 213 -15.13 -10.48 13.45
CA THR A 213 -16.58 -10.28 13.55
C THR A 213 -16.92 -8.79 13.40
N ALA A 214 -18.12 -8.48 12.87
CA ALA A 214 -18.60 -7.09 12.81
C ALA A 214 -18.59 -6.43 14.20
N LYS A 215 -18.98 -7.16 15.26
CA LYS A 215 -18.94 -6.66 16.64
C LYS A 215 -17.56 -6.17 17.09
N TYR A 216 -16.49 -6.76 16.56
CA TYR A 216 -15.13 -6.33 16.90
C TYR A 216 -14.75 -5.00 16.25
N LEU A 217 -15.32 -4.72 15.07
CA LEU A 217 -15.04 -3.49 14.31
C LEU A 217 -15.92 -2.31 14.75
N HIS A 218 -17.07 -2.57 15.38
CA HIS A 218 -18.00 -1.58 15.94
C HIS A 218 -17.78 -1.37 17.43
#